data_0ea8765ee06864dc06949717f6e191f2
#
_entry.id   0ea8765ee06864dc06949717f6e191f2
#
_cell.length_a   1.000
_cell.length_b   1.000
_cell.length_c   1.000
_cell.angle_alpha   90.00
_cell.angle_beta   90.00
_cell.angle_gamma   90.00
#
_symmetry.space_group_name_H-M   'P 1'
#
loop_
_entity.id
_entity.type
_entity.pdbx_description
1 polymer ?
#
loop_
_entity_poly.entity_id
_entity_poly.type
_entity_poly.pdbx_seq_one_letter_code
_entity_poly.pdbx_strand_id
1 'polypeptide(L)'
;MRGANGLYLASPSADYSKAWIRDNVYEVMPYADKATHHYEETYRSLIEILRRHEWKIDAIIREKPFDRDAYIHARFHPETFEEFQEPWGNKQNDATGALMWGIAQGIKYGKRILRDERDHRLVKKLIQMHVALRYWEDPDNGMWEENEEVHASSVGAVVGGLRALREVGFDVPEDAIRPGEDALARMLPREAHTKETDLALLSLIWPYRVVTPEQRRAIVQTLEKKLLRERGVIRYEGDSYYSKLGERYGRDRPREFYKGDEAEWTFGLPWLSLVYREMGWHERADHFLDRTYRVQNELGSLPELYYAKTNEFNPNTPLGWSVAMFIMALEAKGRHVG
;
A
#
# COMPACT_ATOMS: atom_id res chain seq x y z
N MET A 1 2.59 -15.67 10.66
CA MET A 1 2.30 -15.13 9.33
C MET A 1 3.53 -15.03 8.43
N ARG A 2 4.76 -15.03 8.96
CA ARG A 2 6.00 -15.01 8.15
C ARG A 2 6.45 -16.42 7.82
N GLY A 3 6.58 -16.72 6.51
CA GLY A 3 7.09 -18.01 6.01
C GLY A 3 8.60 -18.17 6.14
N ALA A 4 9.10 -19.39 5.93
CA ALA A 4 10.52 -19.71 5.99
C ALA A 4 11.37 -18.96 4.96
N ASN A 5 10.78 -18.56 3.82
CA ASN A 5 11.40 -17.76 2.78
C ASN A 5 11.35 -16.25 3.04
N GLY A 6 10.79 -15.82 4.16
CA GLY A 6 10.70 -14.42 4.54
C GLY A 6 9.46 -13.67 4.06
N LEU A 7 8.62 -14.26 3.21
CA LEU A 7 7.35 -13.64 2.81
C LEU A 7 6.34 -13.69 3.96
N TYR A 8 5.49 -12.69 3.99
CA TYR A 8 4.38 -12.57 4.93
C TYR A 8 3.07 -12.93 4.24
N LEU A 9 2.16 -13.55 4.99
CA LEU A 9 0.76 -13.67 4.64
C LEU A 9 0.00 -12.51 5.29
N ALA A 10 -0.87 -11.86 4.55
CA ALA A 10 -1.61 -10.69 5.04
C ALA A 10 -2.40 -10.97 6.33
N SER A 11 -2.92 -12.22 6.49
CA SER A 11 -3.59 -12.70 7.69
C SER A 11 -3.43 -14.22 7.81
N PRO A 12 -3.61 -14.83 9.00
CA PRO A 12 -3.64 -16.29 9.16
C PRO A 12 -4.92 -16.95 8.61
N SER A 13 -5.91 -16.19 8.13
CA SER A 13 -7.13 -16.73 7.56
C SER A 13 -6.87 -17.44 6.23
N ALA A 14 -7.75 -18.40 5.87
CA ALA A 14 -7.62 -19.16 4.63
C ALA A 14 -7.67 -18.27 3.37
N ASP A 15 -8.50 -17.24 3.37
CA ASP A 15 -8.66 -16.31 2.24
C ASP A 15 -7.39 -15.48 1.99
N TYR A 16 -6.57 -15.25 3.03
CA TYR A 16 -5.34 -14.47 3.00
C TYR A 16 -4.06 -15.32 3.05
N SER A 17 -4.16 -16.59 2.66
CA SER A 17 -3.01 -17.51 2.52
C SER A 17 -2.15 -17.25 1.27
N LYS A 18 -2.07 -16.01 0.82
CA LYS A 18 -1.35 -15.55 -0.37
C LYS A 18 -0.33 -14.48 0.01
N ALA A 19 0.69 -14.29 -0.80
CA ALA A 19 1.68 -13.23 -0.62
C ALA A 19 1.37 -12.06 -1.57
N TRP A 20 0.86 -10.95 -1.03
CA TRP A 20 0.71 -9.70 -1.76
C TRP A 20 2.01 -8.91 -1.76
N ILE A 21 2.39 -8.34 -2.88
CA ILE A 21 3.59 -7.49 -2.98
C ILE A 21 3.48 -6.30 -2.03
N ARG A 22 2.38 -5.57 -2.08
CA ARG A 22 2.15 -4.38 -1.25
C ARG A 22 2.18 -4.71 0.24
N ASP A 23 1.45 -5.76 0.66
CA ASP A 23 1.42 -6.18 2.07
C ASP A 23 2.82 -6.50 2.57
N ASN A 24 3.59 -7.29 1.82
CA ASN A 24 4.96 -7.61 2.18
C ASN A 24 5.86 -6.39 2.34
N VAL A 25 5.68 -5.35 1.49
CA VAL A 25 6.40 -4.08 1.62
C VAL A 25 6.06 -3.41 2.95
N TYR A 26 4.77 -3.28 3.29
CA TYR A 26 4.35 -2.64 4.54
C TYR A 26 4.69 -3.47 5.77
N GLU A 27 4.50 -4.79 5.73
CA GLU A 27 4.73 -5.68 6.87
C GLU A 27 6.20 -5.78 7.28
N VAL A 28 7.12 -5.62 6.33
CA VAL A 28 8.55 -5.67 6.62
C VAL A 28 9.17 -4.31 6.97
N MET A 29 8.45 -3.20 6.74
CA MET A 29 8.96 -1.85 7.05
C MET A 29 9.50 -1.67 8.48
N PRO A 30 8.87 -2.22 9.55
CA PRO A 30 9.38 -2.08 10.91
C PRO A 30 10.81 -2.61 11.10
N TYR A 31 11.29 -3.44 10.20
CA TYR A 31 12.61 -4.06 10.25
C TYR A 31 13.67 -3.38 9.38
N ALA A 32 13.32 -2.29 8.70
CA ALA A 32 14.24 -1.62 7.76
C ALA A 32 15.53 -1.13 8.44
N ASP A 33 15.42 -0.53 9.63
CA ASP A 33 16.54 -0.01 10.43
C ASP A 33 17.03 -0.96 11.53
N LYS A 34 16.49 -2.19 11.62
CA LYS A 34 16.86 -3.16 12.65
C LYS A 34 18.02 -4.06 12.21
N ALA A 35 18.81 -4.52 13.18
CA ALA A 35 19.89 -5.48 12.95
C ALA A 35 19.39 -6.92 12.77
N THR A 36 18.29 -7.10 12.02
CA THR A 36 17.71 -8.41 11.69
C THR A 36 17.76 -8.65 10.20
N HIS A 37 17.63 -9.91 9.77
CA HIS A 37 17.60 -10.28 8.35
C HIS A 37 16.19 -10.26 7.73
N HIS A 38 15.15 -9.93 8.50
CA HIS A 38 13.77 -9.97 8.01
C HIS A 38 13.56 -9.15 6.74
N TYR A 39 14.06 -7.93 6.72
CA TYR A 39 13.95 -7.04 5.56
C TYR A 39 14.64 -7.62 4.33
N GLU A 40 15.86 -8.10 4.51
CA GLU A 40 16.65 -8.68 3.42
C GLU A 40 16.00 -9.94 2.84
N GLU A 41 15.52 -10.84 3.69
CA GLU A 41 14.89 -12.10 3.27
C GLU A 41 13.58 -11.83 2.50
N THR A 42 12.73 -10.93 3.01
CA THR A 42 11.48 -10.55 2.32
C THR A 42 11.76 -9.95 0.94
N TYR A 43 12.67 -8.97 0.85
CA TYR A 43 12.99 -8.35 -0.43
C TYR A 43 13.69 -9.29 -1.41
N ARG A 44 14.51 -10.21 -0.94
CA ARG A 44 15.11 -11.26 -1.79
C ARG A 44 14.03 -12.16 -2.41
N SER A 45 13.00 -12.50 -1.65
CA SER A 45 11.88 -13.29 -2.16
C SER A 45 11.00 -12.49 -3.12
N LEU A 46 10.72 -11.22 -2.84
CA LEU A 46 10.00 -10.34 -3.78
C LEU A 46 10.78 -10.17 -5.10
N ILE A 47 12.10 -9.98 -5.02
CA ILE A 47 12.96 -9.90 -6.20
C ILE A 47 12.99 -11.25 -6.94
N GLU A 48 12.96 -12.38 -6.24
CA GLU A 48 12.90 -13.70 -6.87
C GLU A 48 11.57 -13.92 -7.61
N ILE A 49 10.46 -13.48 -7.06
CA ILE A 49 9.17 -13.43 -7.77
C ILE A 49 9.32 -12.64 -9.07
N LEU A 50 9.86 -11.43 -9.01
CA LEU A 50 10.06 -10.63 -10.21
C LEU A 50 11.02 -11.27 -11.23
N ARG A 51 12.06 -11.97 -10.79
CA ARG A 51 12.98 -12.71 -11.67
C ARG A 51 12.27 -13.81 -12.46
N ARG A 52 11.32 -14.50 -11.84
CA ARG A 52 10.52 -15.55 -12.50
C ARG A 52 9.56 -14.98 -13.53
N HIS A 53 9.04 -13.79 -13.26
CA HIS A 53 8.07 -13.11 -14.11
C HIS A 53 8.71 -11.95 -14.91
N GLU A 54 10.05 -11.89 -15.01
CA GLU A 54 10.81 -10.83 -15.71
C GLU A 54 10.39 -10.67 -17.18
N TRP A 55 9.94 -11.75 -17.80
CA TRP A 55 9.44 -11.73 -19.17
C TRP A 55 8.21 -10.81 -19.38
N LYS A 56 7.36 -10.64 -18.34
CA LYS A 56 6.23 -9.68 -18.35
C LYS A 56 6.75 -8.25 -18.36
N ILE A 57 7.75 -7.97 -17.52
CA ILE A 57 8.40 -6.65 -17.48
C ILE A 57 9.01 -6.34 -18.86
N ASP A 58 9.72 -7.29 -19.45
CA ASP A 58 10.32 -7.14 -20.78
C ASP A 58 9.27 -6.97 -21.88
N ALA A 59 8.13 -7.64 -21.77
CA ALA A 59 7.03 -7.48 -22.70
C ALA A 59 6.41 -6.06 -22.61
N ILE A 60 6.16 -5.57 -21.41
CA ILE A 60 5.61 -4.23 -21.15
C ILE A 60 6.55 -3.13 -21.67
N ILE A 61 7.86 -3.28 -21.46
CA ILE A 61 8.86 -2.31 -21.95
C ILE A 61 8.84 -2.22 -23.47
N ARG A 62 8.59 -3.35 -24.17
CA ARG A 62 8.51 -3.37 -25.63
C ARG A 62 7.21 -2.79 -26.16
N GLU A 63 6.11 -3.12 -25.52
CA GLU A 63 4.77 -2.68 -25.93
C GLU A 63 3.81 -2.74 -24.75
N LYS A 64 3.10 -1.64 -24.49
CA LYS A 64 2.08 -1.57 -23.45
C LYS A 64 0.98 -2.60 -23.71
N PRO A 65 0.72 -3.53 -22.77
CA PRO A 65 -0.28 -4.58 -22.96
C PRO A 65 -1.71 -4.03 -22.87
N PHE A 66 -2.63 -4.65 -23.61
CA PHE A 66 -4.06 -4.43 -23.47
C PHE A 66 -4.67 -5.35 -22.40
N ASP A 67 -4.05 -6.52 -22.13
CA ASP A 67 -4.53 -7.50 -21.19
C ASP A 67 -3.95 -7.23 -19.80
N ARG A 68 -4.81 -7.15 -18.79
CA ARG A 68 -4.43 -7.00 -17.37
C ARG A 68 -3.58 -8.16 -16.85
N ASP A 69 -3.73 -9.36 -17.37
CA ASP A 69 -2.96 -10.53 -16.96
C ASP A 69 -1.51 -10.52 -17.51
N ALA A 70 -1.21 -9.60 -18.43
CA ALA A 70 0.14 -9.33 -18.89
C ALA A 70 0.95 -8.44 -17.92
N TYR A 71 0.30 -7.80 -16.94
CA TYR A 71 0.97 -7.05 -15.88
C TYR A 71 1.58 -7.99 -14.83
N ILE A 72 2.53 -7.48 -14.05
CA ILE A 72 2.99 -8.18 -12.84
C ILE A 72 1.80 -8.30 -11.90
N HIS A 73 1.49 -9.51 -11.46
CA HIS A 73 0.39 -9.74 -10.56
C HIS A 73 0.67 -9.12 -9.18
N ALA A 74 -0.40 -8.74 -8.48
CA ALA A 74 -0.29 -8.16 -7.14
C ALA A 74 0.01 -9.20 -6.06
N ARG A 75 -0.35 -10.48 -6.31
CA ARG A 75 -0.29 -11.57 -5.35
C ARG A 75 0.23 -12.86 -5.97
N PHE A 76 0.95 -13.63 -5.15
CA PHE A 76 1.63 -14.85 -5.54
C PHE A 76 1.45 -15.96 -4.51
N HIS A 77 1.62 -17.20 -4.95
CA HIS A 77 1.71 -18.33 -4.04
C HIS A 77 2.96 -18.17 -3.16
N PRO A 78 2.82 -18.20 -1.81
CA PRO A 78 3.90 -17.81 -0.91
C PRO A 78 5.11 -18.75 -0.95
N GLU A 79 4.96 -19.99 -1.39
CA GLU A 79 6.04 -20.98 -1.44
C GLU A 79 6.59 -21.16 -2.86
N THR A 80 5.69 -21.29 -3.87
CA THR A 80 6.10 -21.58 -5.25
C THR A 80 6.40 -20.31 -6.06
N PHE A 81 5.93 -19.13 -5.62
CA PHE A 81 6.03 -17.85 -6.31
C PHE A 81 5.27 -17.80 -7.65
N GLU A 82 4.35 -18.73 -7.85
CA GLU A 82 3.50 -18.78 -9.03
C GLU A 82 2.33 -17.78 -8.91
N GLU A 83 1.89 -17.27 -10.04
CA GLU A 83 0.70 -16.43 -10.16
C GLU A 83 -0.57 -17.26 -9.98
N PHE A 84 -1.58 -16.69 -9.35
CA PHE A 84 -2.91 -17.29 -9.30
C PHE A 84 -3.64 -17.06 -10.62
N GLN A 85 -4.32 -18.09 -11.13
CA GLN A 85 -5.05 -18.06 -12.40
C GLN A 85 -6.50 -17.55 -12.25
N GLU A 86 -6.98 -17.35 -11.05
CA GLU A 86 -8.31 -16.81 -10.78
C GLU A 86 -8.40 -15.33 -11.19
N PRO A 87 -9.54 -14.88 -11.75
CA PRO A 87 -9.75 -13.48 -12.09
C PRO A 87 -9.58 -12.57 -10.87
N TRP A 88 -8.73 -11.55 -10.99
CA TRP A 88 -8.44 -10.61 -9.90
C TRP A 88 -8.00 -9.25 -10.44
N GLY A 89 -8.06 -8.23 -9.58
CA GLY A 89 -7.52 -6.90 -9.87
C GLY A 89 -5.98 -6.87 -9.82
N ASN A 90 -5.32 -7.56 -10.76
CA ASN A 90 -3.87 -7.75 -10.74
C ASN A 90 -3.06 -6.54 -11.21
N LYS A 91 -3.69 -5.62 -11.93
CA LYS A 91 -3.02 -4.43 -12.45
C LYS A 91 -2.88 -3.38 -11.36
N GLN A 92 -1.72 -3.32 -10.70
CA GLN A 92 -1.50 -2.50 -9.51
C GLN A 92 -0.14 -1.79 -9.57
N ASN A 93 -0.14 -0.58 -10.12
CA ASN A 93 1.05 0.27 -10.21
C ASN A 93 1.54 0.69 -8.81
N ASP A 94 0.64 0.84 -7.84
CA ASP A 94 0.99 1.14 -6.45
C ASP A 94 1.85 0.05 -5.80
N ALA A 95 1.56 -1.23 -6.07
CA ALA A 95 2.30 -2.35 -5.50
C ALA A 95 3.77 -2.38 -5.98
N THR A 96 3.98 -2.21 -7.29
CA THR A 96 5.34 -2.14 -7.85
C THR A 96 6.05 -0.83 -7.53
N GLY A 97 5.30 0.29 -7.40
CA GLY A 97 5.81 1.56 -6.89
C GLY A 97 6.28 1.45 -5.43
N ALA A 98 5.48 0.85 -4.56
CA ALA A 98 5.84 0.54 -3.18
C ALA A 98 7.08 -0.35 -3.08
N LEU A 99 7.18 -1.37 -3.95
CA LEU A 99 8.35 -2.24 -4.01
C LEU A 99 9.63 -1.47 -4.38
N MET A 100 9.59 -0.59 -5.38
CA MET A 100 10.72 0.28 -5.73
C MET A 100 11.13 1.18 -4.55
N TRP A 101 10.15 1.79 -3.88
CA TRP A 101 10.40 2.61 -2.70
C TRP A 101 11.09 1.80 -1.60
N GLY A 102 10.58 0.62 -1.29
CA GLY A 102 11.15 -0.22 -0.25
C GLY A 102 12.54 -0.77 -0.60
N ILE A 103 12.83 -1.11 -1.86
CA ILE A 103 14.19 -1.44 -2.32
C ILE A 103 15.15 -0.28 -1.97
N ALA A 104 14.76 0.95 -2.30
CA ALA A 104 15.58 2.12 -2.00
C ALA A 104 15.78 2.32 -0.49
N GLN A 105 14.73 2.12 0.34
CA GLN A 105 14.88 2.19 1.80
C GLN A 105 15.86 1.11 2.31
N GLY A 106 15.76 -0.11 1.82
CA GLY A 106 16.69 -1.18 2.17
C GLY A 106 18.14 -0.80 1.87
N ILE A 107 18.42 -0.26 0.69
CA ILE A 107 19.76 0.21 0.31
C ILE A 107 20.22 1.36 1.22
N LYS A 108 19.35 2.32 1.51
CA LYS A 108 19.62 3.46 2.41
C LYS A 108 20.00 3.02 3.83
N TYR A 109 19.40 1.93 4.34
CA TYR A 109 19.73 1.33 5.64
C TYR A 109 20.85 0.28 5.57
N GLY A 110 21.55 0.16 4.45
CA GLY A 110 22.67 -0.75 4.27
C GLY A 110 22.29 -2.23 4.19
N LYS A 111 21.02 -2.55 3.89
CA LYS A 111 20.55 -3.93 3.72
C LYS A 111 21.05 -4.53 2.41
N ARG A 112 21.51 -5.77 2.45
CA ARG A 112 21.99 -6.52 1.28
C ARG A 112 20.84 -7.23 0.56
N ILE A 113 19.91 -6.44 -0.01
CA ILE A 113 18.72 -6.97 -0.70
C ILE A 113 19.00 -7.33 -2.16
N LEU A 114 19.85 -6.55 -2.85
CA LEU A 114 20.30 -6.86 -4.21
C LEU A 114 21.51 -7.78 -4.14
N ARG A 115 21.40 -8.96 -4.76
CA ARG A 115 22.39 -10.05 -4.64
C ARG A 115 23.51 -9.95 -5.68
N ASP A 116 23.15 -9.47 -6.88
CA ASP A 116 24.02 -9.47 -8.04
C ASP A 116 23.58 -8.44 -9.10
N GLU A 117 24.33 -8.35 -10.20
CA GLU A 117 24.05 -7.48 -11.34
C GLU A 117 22.68 -7.75 -12.00
N ARG A 118 22.14 -8.97 -11.88
CA ARG A 118 20.81 -9.27 -12.39
C ARG A 118 19.73 -8.56 -11.59
N ASP A 119 19.86 -8.52 -10.25
CA ASP A 119 18.94 -7.77 -9.40
C ASP A 119 18.98 -6.26 -9.72
N HIS A 120 20.20 -5.71 -9.92
CA HIS A 120 20.34 -4.30 -10.32
C HIS A 120 19.69 -4.00 -11.68
N ARG A 121 19.88 -4.90 -12.67
CA ARG A 121 19.20 -4.75 -13.97
C ARG A 121 17.69 -4.85 -13.85
N LEU A 122 17.17 -5.74 -12.99
CA LEU A 122 15.75 -5.89 -12.76
C LEU A 122 15.13 -4.60 -12.19
N VAL A 123 15.78 -3.94 -11.23
CA VAL A 123 15.33 -2.64 -10.73
C VAL A 123 15.32 -1.57 -11.84
N LYS A 124 16.35 -1.54 -12.71
CA LYS A 124 16.36 -0.65 -13.88
C LYS A 124 15.20 -0.94 -14.84
N LYS A 125 14.87 -2.21 -15.05
CA LYS A 125 13.71 -2.62 -15.86
C LYS A 125 12.39 -2.20 -15.23
N LEU A 126 12.24 -2.21 -13.90
CA LEU A 126 11.03 -1.67 -13.23
C LEU A 126 10.86 -0.17 -13.52
N ILE A 127 11.93 0.61 -13.48
CA ILE A 127 11.90 2.03 -13.85
C ILE A 127 11.42 2.18 -15.31
N GLN A 128 12.03 1.43 -16.24
CA GLN A 128 11.67 1.47 -17.67
C GLN A 128 10.23 1.01 -17.92
N MET A 129 9.76 -0.01 -17.20
CA MET A 129 8.39 -0.52 -17.27
C MET A 129 7.39 0.58 -16.94
N HIS A 130 7.58 1.30 -15.82
CA HIS A 130 6.66 2.37 -15.45
C HIS A 130 6.65 3.52 -16.45
N VAL A 131 7.79 3.86 -17.03
CA VAL A 131 7.88 4.86 -18.12
C VAL A 131 7.13 4.38 -19.35
N ALA A 132 7.33 3.13 -19.78
CA ALA A 132 6.66 2.54 -20.92
C ALA A 132 5.14 2.46 -20.74
N LEU A 133 4.67 2.14 -19.53
CA LEU A 133 3.25 2.16 -19.18
C LEU A 133 2.66 3.56 -19.21
N ARG A 134 3.47 4.61 -19.09
CA ARG A 134 3.00 5.97 -18.80
C ARG A 134 2.16 5.97 -17.53
N TYR A 135 2.71 5.46 -16.41
CA TYR A 135 2.01 5.18 -15.16
C TYR A 135 1.14 6.34 -14.64
N TRP A 136 1.44 7.58 -15.05
CA TRP A 136 0.70 8.79 -14.68
C TRP A 136 -0.67 8.94 -15.34
N GLU A 137 -0.96 8.09 -16.33
CA GLU A 137 -2.25 8.02 -17.05
C GLU A 137 -2.69 6.56 -17.30
N ASP A 138 -1.98 5.58 -16.75
CA ASP A 138 -2.30 4.16 -16.89
C ASP A 138 -3.36 3.77 -15.84
N PRO A 139 -4.62 3.47 -16.26
CA PRO A 139 -5.63 3.00 -15.32
C PRO A 139 -5.22 1.69 -14.69
N ASP A 140 -5.35 1.57 -13.37
CA ASP A 140 -5.06 0.35 -12.62
C ASP A 140 -6.15 0.03 -11.60
N ASN A 141 -6.06 -1.13 -10.93
CA ASN A 141 -7.06 -1.53 -9.93
C ASN A 141 -6.87 -0.82 -8.58
N GLY A 142 -5.79 -0.05 -8.43
CA GLY A 142 -5.48 0.71 -7.24
C GLY A 142 -5.21 -0.15 -6.00
N MET A 143 -5.02 0.51 -4.87
CA MET A 143 -4.67 -0.12 -3.60
C MET A 143 -5.73 -1.13 -3.11
N TRP A 144 -6.98 -0.97 -3.52
CA TRP A 144 -8.09 -1.83 -3.06
C TRP A 144 -8.51 -2.91 -4.07
N GLU A 145 -7.76 -3.04 -5.19
CA GLU A 145 -7.95 -4.13 -6.16
C GLU A 145 -9.35 -4.10 -6.83
N GLU A 146 -9.84 -2.89 -7.12
CA GLU A 146 -11.20 -2.65 -7.63
C GLU A 146 -11.20 -2.23 -9.11
N ASN A 147 -12.04 -1.25 -9.47
CA ASN A 147 -12.20 -0.75 -10.83
C ASN A 147 -10.90 -0.13 -11.37
N GLU A 148 -10.62 -0.37 -12.64
CA GLU A 148 -9.49 0.25 -13.31
C GLU A 148 -9.74 1.73 -13.56
N GLU A 149 -9.00 2.58 -12.84
CA GLU A 149 -8.98 4.02 -12.95
C GLU A 149 -7.53 4.52 -12.77
N VAL A 150 -7.26 5.76 -13.13
CA VAL A 150 -5.99 6.39 -12.70
C VAL A 150 -6.16 6.80 -11.24
N HIS A 151 -5.39 6.17 -10.36
CA HIS A 151 -5.41 6.41 -8.91
C HIS A 151 -4.26 7.34 -8.49
N ALA A 152 -4.57 8.40 -7.74
CA ALA A 152 -3.54 9.30 -7.21
C ALA A 152 -2.56 8.55 -6.29
N SER A 153 -3.04 7.60 -5.49
CA SER A 153 -2.20 6.75 -4.65
C SER A 153 -1.24 5.89 -5.47
N SER A 154 -1.67 5.32 -6.61
CA SER A 154 -0.82 4.54 -7.50
C SER A 154 0.25 5.41 -8.17
N VAL A 155 -0.15 6.54 -8.73
CA VAL A 155 0.79 7.51 -9.31
C VAL A 155 1.80 7.96 -8.26
N GLY A 156 1.34 8.28 -7.05
CA GLY A 156 2.21 8.73 -5.96
C GLY A 156 3.18 7.67 -5.46
N ALA A 157 2.77 6.40 -5.40
CA ALA A 157 3.65 5.29 -5.05
C ALA A 157 4.80 5.14 -6.06
N VAL A 158 4.49 5.26 -7.36
CA VAL A 158 5.53 5.20 -8.42
C VAL A 158 6.45 6.41 -8.34
N VAL A 159 5.92 7.64 -8.22
CA VAL A 159 6.74 8.86 -8.03
C VAL A 159 7.65 8.71 -6.80
N GLY A 160 7.10 8.25 -5.67
CA GLY A 160 7.86 8.01 -4.44
C GLY A 160 8.96 6.97 -4.62
N GLY A 161 8.66 5.87 -5.31
CA GLY A 161 9.61 4.82 -5.64
C GLY A 161 10.75 5.31 -6.55
N LEU A 162 10.42 6.03 -7.61
CA LEU A 162 11.40 6.60 -8.56
C LEU A 162 12.32 7.61 -7.87
N ARG A 163 11.76 8.54 -7.07
CA ARG A 163 12.55 9.50 -6.29
C ARG A 163 13.52 8.81 -5.32
N ALA A 164 13.00 7.82 -4.59
CA ALA A 164 13.80 7.07 -3.63
C ALA A 164 14.93 6.27 -4.29
N LEU A 165 14.67 5.62 -5.44
CA LEU A 165 15.71 4.93 -6.21
C LEU A 165 16.80 5.91 -6.71
N ARG A 166 16.42 7.10 -7.17
CA ARG A 166 17.37 8.15 -7.56
C ARG A 166 18.26 8.60 -6.39
N GLU A 167 17.68 8.75 -5.19
CA GLU A 167 18.43 9.10 -3.98
C GLU A 167 19.52 8.07 -3.61
N VAL A 168 19.31 6.80 -3.95
CA VAL A 168 20.28 5.73 -3.67
C VAL A 168 21.15 5.35 -4.88
N GLY A 169 21.18 6.20 -5.92
CA GLY A 169 22.15 6.14 -7.02
C GLY A 169 21.70 5.39 -8.27
N PHE A 170 20.40 5.02 -8.39
CA PHE A 170 19.91 4.56 -9.68
C PHE A 170 19.74 5.73 -10.66
N ASP A 171 20.03 5.44 -11.92
CA ASP A 171 19.77 6.37 -13.01
C ASP A 171 18.25 6.44 -13.29
N VAL A 172 17.62 7.48 -12.75
CA VAL A 172 16.19 7.78 -12.93
C VAL A 172 16.07 9.13 -13.59
N PRO A 173 15.73 9.18 -14.89
CA PRO A 173 15.64 10.45 -15.62
C PRO A 173 14.47 11.31 -15.10
N GLU A 174 14.60 12.62 -15.27
CA GLU A 174 13.59 13.60 -14.79
C GLU A 174 12.23 13.41 -15.49
N ASP A 175 12.25 13.03 -16.76
CA ASP A 175 11.04 12.73 -17.55
C ASP A 175 10.33 11.44 -17.11
N ALA A 176 10.95 10.61 -16.28
CA ALA A 176 10.27 9.51 -15.59
C ALA A 176 9.45 9.97 -14.38
N ILE A 177 9.82 11.08 -13.72
CA ILE A 177 9.19 11.55 -12.48
C ILE A 177 8.20 12.68 -12.74
N ARG A 178 8.60 13.70 -13.50
CA ARG A 178 7.83 14.93 -13.71
C ARG A 178 6.40 14.71 -14.22
N PRO A 179 6.12 13.82 -15.19
CA PRO A 179 4.75 13.59 -15.63
C PRO A 179 3.84 13.06 -14.51
N GLY A 180 4.38 12.25 -13.59
CA GLY A 180 3.65 11.77 -12.40
C GLY A 180 3.35 12.89 -11.41
N GLU A 181 4.31 13.79 -11.17
CA GLU A 181 4.10 14.98 -10.33
C GLU A 181 3.04 15.91 -10.91
N ASP A 182 3.08 16.15 -12.23
CA ASP A 182 2.09 16.94 -12.95
C ASP A 182 0.70 16.27 -12.90
N ALA A 183 0.63 14.94 -12.97
CA ALA A 183 -0.63 14.20 -12.83
C ALA A 183 -1.20 14.36 -11.41
N LEU A 184 -0.39 14.18 -10.37
CA LEU A 184 -0.81 14.41 -8.99
C LEU A 184 -1.31 15.84 -8.76
N ALA A 185 -0.65 16.84 -9.33
CA ALA A 185 -1.07 18.24 -9.21
C ALA A 185 -2.47 18.48 -9.84
N ARG A 186 -2.82 17.75 -10.91
CA ARG A 186 -4.13 17.84 -11.55
C ARG A 186 -5.21 17.04 -10.84
N MET A 187 -4.85 15.88 -10.24
CA MET A 187 -5.81 14.95 -9.62
C MET A 187 -6.22 15.39 -8.22
N LEU A 188 -5.24 15.85 -7.42
CA LEU A 188 -5.49 16.15 -6.00
C LEU A 188 -6.44 17.34 -5.82
N PRO A 189 -7.36 17.25 -4.85
CA PRO A 189 -7.39 16.28 -3.72
C PRO A 189 -8.16 14.98 -3.98
N ARG A 190 -8.50 14.63 -5.22
CA ARG A 190 -9.25 13.42 -5.54
C ARG A 190 -8.31 12.21 -5.66
N GLU A 191 -8.79 11.04 -5.24
CA GLU A 191 -8.09 9.78 -5.45
C GLU A 191 -8.23 9.29 -6.90
N ALA A 192 -9.46 9.29 -7.44
CA ALA A 192 -9.75 8.84 -8.79
C ALA A 192 -10.99 9.54 -9.33
N HIS A 193 -11.34 9.30 -10.58
CA HIS A 193 -12.54 9.90 -11.18
C HIS A 193 -13.80 9.60 -10.37
N THR A 194 -13.96 8.36 -9.94
CA THR A 194 -15.13 7.94 -9.14
C THR A 194 -14.95 8.13 -7.63
N LYS A 195 -13.73 8.34 -7.12
CA LYS A 195 -13.40 8.46 -5.69
C LYS A 195 -12.87 9.86 -5.37
N GLU A 196 -13.67 10.66 -4.67
CA GLU A 196 -13.23 12.00 -4.25
C GLU A 196 -12.25 11.92 -3.08
N THR A 197 -12.61 11.20 -2.03
CA THR A 197 -11.81 11.00 -0.83
C THR A 197 -11.64 9.51 -0.60
N ASP A 198 -10.40 9.08 -0.37
CA ASP A 198 -10.05 7.69 -0.16
C ASP A 198 -8.92 7.59 0.86
N LEU A 199 -8.95 6.55 1.68
CA LEU A 199 -7.92 6.26 2.69
C LEU A 199 -6.54 6.08 2.07
N ALA A 200 -6.45 5.58 0.83
CA ALA A 200 -5.21 5.39 0.08
C ALA A 200 -4.41 6.69 -0.12
N LEU A 201 -5.07 7.87 -0.11
CA LEU A 201 -4.41 9.18 -0.19
C LEU A 201 -3.41 9.43 0.95
N LEU A 202 -3.53 8.74 2.08
CA LEU A 202 -2.54 8.84 3.17
C LEU A 202 -1.14 8.40 2.73
N SER A 203 -1.04 7.47 1.77
CA SER A 203 0.22 6.99 1.23
C SER A 203 1.07 8.11 0.61
N LEU A 204 0.42 9.12 0.04
CA LEU A 204 1.08 10.28 -0.56
C LEU A 204 1.83 11.13 0.46
N ILE A 205 1.36 11.13 1.73
CA ILE A 205 1.98 11.86 2.83
C ILE A 205 3.04 10.98 3.50
N TRP A 206 2.67 9.75 3.86
CA TRP A 206 3.54 8.75 4.44
C TRP A 206 3.17 7.38 3.86
N PRO A 207 4.11 6.63 3.28
CA PRO A 207 5.55 6.83 3.34
C PRO A 207 6.16 7.66 2.19
N TYR A 208 5.42 7.97 1.09
CA TYR A 208 6.03 8.43 -0.16
C TYR A 208 6.43 9.90 -0.18
N ARG A 209 5.84 10.77 0.64
CA ARG A 209 6.19 12.21 0.76
C ARG A 209 6.16 12.98 -0.56
N VAL A 210 5.15 12.71 -1.40
CA VAL A 210 5.04 13.28 -2.75
C VAL A 210 4.08 14.47 -2.86
N VAL A 211 3.57 14.97 -1.73
CA VAL A 211 2.58 16.05 -1.66
C VAL A 211 3.09 17.24 -0.85
N THR A 212 2.63 18.44 -1.22
CA THR A 212 2.98 19.70 -0.54
C THR A 212 2.37 19.77 0.87
N PRO A 213 2.88 20.66 1.76
CA PRO A 213 2.28 20.84 3.09
C PRO A 213 0.79 21.24 3.03
N GLU A 214 0.37 22.03 2.04
CA GLU A 214 -1.01 22.45 1.82
C GLU A 214 -1.89 21.25 1.44
N GLN A 215 -1.40 20.42 0.51
CA GLN A 215 -2.09 19.19 0.09
C GLN A 215 -2.22 18.20 1.25
N ARG A 216 -1.15 18.02 2.08
CA ARG A 216 -1.20 17.18 3.29
C ARG A 216 -2.33 17.60 4.21
N ARG A 217 -2.43 18.91 4.53
CA ARG A 217 -3.50 19.44 5.37
C ARG A 217 -4.89 19.19 4.79
N ALA A 218 -5.07 19.46 3.51
CA ALA A 218 -6.34 19.26 2.83
C ALA A 218 -6.77 17.77 2.85
N ILE A 219 -5.83 16.84 2.57
CA ILE A 219 -6.09 15.41 2.59
C ILE A 219 -6.54 14.96 3.98
N VAL A 220 -5.76 15.23 5.04
CA VAL A 220 -6.10 14.73 6.38
C VAL A 220 -7.40 15.34 6.92
N GLN A 221 -7.65 16.62 6.69
CA GLN A 221 -8.88 17.28 7.13
C GLN A 221 -10.12 16.70 6.45
N THR A 222 -10.05 16.46 5.14
CA THR A 222 -11.17 15.89 4.39
C THR A 222 -11.38 14.42 4.77
N LEU A 223 -10.31 13.67 4.92
CA LEU A 223 -10.35 12.27 5.29
C LEU A 223 -10.96 12.09 6.68
N GLU A 224 -10.50 12.83 7.71
CA GLU A 224 -11.09 12.74 9.04
C GLU A 224 -12.57 13.08 9.03
N LYS A 225 -12.96 14.13 8.31
CA LYS A 225 -14.35 14.56 8.23
C LYS A 225 -15.26 13.53 7.58
N LYS A 226 -14.79 12.87 6.51
CA LYS A 226 -15.61 11.98 5.68
C LYS A 226 -15.47 10.50 6.05
N LEU A 227 -14.24 10.05 6.37
CA LEU A 227 -13.93 8.63 6.46
C LEU A 227 -13.69 8.12 7.87
N LEU A 228 -13.39 8.99 8.85
CA LEU A 228 -13.11 8.56 10.22
C LEU A 228 -14.38 8.02 10.88
N ARG A 229 -14.27 6.85 11.53
CA ARG A 229 -15.35 6.19 12.26
C ARG A 229 -14.89 5.86 13.69
N GLU A 230 -15.75 5.24 14.48
CA GLU A 230 -15.47 4.94 15.89
C GLU A 230 -14.28 3.99 16.05
N ARG A 231 -14.24 2.89 15.26
CA ARG A 231 -13.24 1.81 15.40
C ARG A 231 -12.17 1.78 14.33
N GLY A 232 -12.29 2.62 13.32
CA GLY A 232 -11.36 2.63 12.21
C GLY A 232 -11.62 3.80 11.27
N VAL A 233 -11.17 3.59 10.04
CA VAL A 233 -11.37 4.53 8.92
C VAL A 233 -11.96 3.72 7.78
N ILE A 234 -13.06 4.17 7.19
CA ILE A 234 -13.60 3.53 5.98
C ILE A 234 -12.66 3.82 4.79
N ARG A 235 -12.56 2.91 3.82
CA ARG A 235 -11.70 3.13 2.66
C ARG A 235 -12.17 4.33 1.84
N TYR A 236 -13.47 4.40 1.55
CA TYR A 236 -14.15 5.53 0.89
C TYR A 236 -15.65 5.48 1.17
N GLU A 237 -16.37 6.58 0.96
CA GLU A 237 -17.82 6.63 1.17
C GLU A 237 -18.55 5.71 0.19
N GLY A 238 -19.42 4.86 0.72
CA GLY A 238 -20.19 3.87 -0.04
C GLY A 238 -19.38 2.63 -0.44
N ASP A 239 -18.32 2.30 0.29
CA ASP A 239 -17.57 1.05 0.13
C ASP A 239 -18.46 -0.15 0.48
N SER A 240 -18.65 -1.05 -0.49
CA SER A 240 -19.48 -2.25 -0.32
C SER A 240 -18.72 -3.46 0.23
N TYR A 241 -17.38 -3.39 0.31
CA TYR A 241 -16.55 -4.51 0.73
C TYR A 241 -16.65 -4.71 2.25
N TYR A 242 -17.08 -5.88 2.69
CA TYR A 242 -17.43 -6.18 4.07
C TYR A 242 -18.54 -5.27 4.67
N SER A 243 -19.38 -4.64 3.85
CA SER A 243 -20.62 -4.06 4.35
C SER A 243 -21.68 -5.18 4.54
N LYS A 244 -22.45 -5.12 5.61
CA LYS A 244 -23.55 -6.09 5.82
C LYS A 244 -24.64 -5.98 4.74
N LEU A 245 -24.85 -4.80 4.21
CA LEU A 245 -25.72 -4.57 3.06
C LEU A 245 -25.15 -5.22 1.80
N GLY A 246 -23.83 -5.15 1.58
CA GLY A 246 -23.14 -5.80 0.47
C GLY A 246 -23.20 -7.32 0.53
N GLU A 247 -23.04 -7.88 1.73
CA GLU A 247 -23.20 -9.33 1.97
C GLU A 247 -24.64 -9.80 1.68
N ARG A 248 -25.62 -9.02 2.09
CA ARG A 248 -27.04 -9.38 1.98
C ARG A 248 -27.63 -9.15 0.59
N TYR A 249 -27.25 -8.09 -0.11
CA TYR A 249 -27.91 -7.62 -1.33
C TYR A 249 -27.00 -7.57 -2.57
N GLY A 250 -25.74 -8.03 -2.45
CA GLY A 250 -24.72 -7.94 -3.48
C GLY A 250 -23.99 -6.59 -3.45
N ARG A 251 -22.84 -6.55 -4.14
CA ARG A 251 -21.92 -5.38 -4.16
C ARG A 251 -22.11 -4.46 -5.36
N ASP A 252 -23.05 -4.78 -6.26
CA ASP A 252 -23.25 -4.08 -7.55
C ASP A 252 -24.27 -2.93 -7.47
N ARG A 253 -24.71 -2.55 -6.27
CA ARG A 253 -25.61 -1.42 -6.06
C ARG A 253 -24.85 -0.10 -6.13
N PRO A 254 -25.51 1.02 -6.45
CA PRO A 254 -24.88 2.34 -6.36
C PRO A 254 -24.29 2.60 -4.98
N ARG A 255 -23.14 3.28 -4.91
CA ARG A 255 -22.41 3.55 -3.65
C ARG A 255 -23.27 4.17 -2.56
N GLU A 256 -24.24 5.01 -2.92
CA GLU A 256 -25.20 5.61 -2.00
C GLU A 256 -25.97 4.58 -1.16
N PHE A 257 -26.16 3.38 -1.70
CA PHE A 257 -26.84 2.29 -1.00
C PHE A 257 -26.06 1.80 0.22
N TYR A 258 -24.73 1.87 0.19
CA TYR A 258 -23.86 1.35 1.26
C TYR A 258 -23.43 2.43 2.27
N LYS A 259 -23.74 3.71 2.02
CA LYS A 259 -23.34 4.79 2.92
C LYS A 259 -23.87 4.58 4.34
N GLY A 260 -22.93 4.62 5.29
CA GLY A 260 -23.19 4.40 6.72
C GLY A 260 -23.19 2.94 7.13
N ASP A 261 -22.88 2.01 6.21
CA ASP A 261 -22.69 0.57 6.45
C ASP A 261 -21.28 0.09 6.05
N GLU A 262 -20.40 1.02 5.68
CA GLU A 262 -19.02 0.72 5.27
C GLU A 262 -18.21 0.15 6.45
N ALA A 263 -17.39 -0.86 6.17
CA ALA A 263 -16.49 -1.46 7.15
C ALA A 263 -15.45 -0.45 7.66
N GLU A 264 -15.14 -0.52 8.96
CA GLU A 264 -14.20 0.37 9.66
C GLU A 264 -12.82 -0.29 9.76
N TRP A 265 -11.91 0.08 8.88
CA TRP A 265 -10.58 -0.53 8.77
C TRP A 265 -9.63 -0.03 9.86
N THR A 266 -9.10 -0.96 10.65
CA THR A 266 -8.30 -0.62 11.83
C THR A 266 -6.96 0.00 11.50
N PHE A 267 -6.30 -0.44 10.40
CA PHE A 267 -4.98 0.08 10.00
C PHE A 267 -4.98 1.56 9.65
N GLY A 268 -6.15 2.15 9.36
CA GLY A 268 -6.28 3.58 9.13
C GLY A 268 -5.92 4.43 10.35
N LEU A 269 -6.09 3.90 11.57
CA LEU A 269 -5.75 4.63 12.80
C LEU A 269 -4.24 4.79 13.01
N PRO A 270 -3.42 3.72 13.03
CA PRO A 270 -1.98 3.88 13.13
C PRO A 270 -1.38 4.56 11.89
N TRP A 271 -2.01 4.45 10.72
CA TRP A 271 -1.58 5.20 9.54
C TRP A 271 -1.76 6.71 9.73
N LEU A 272 -2.90 7.16 10.25
CA LEU A 272 -3.11 8.56 10.64
C LEU A 272 -2.09 9.02 11.70
N SER A 273 -1.76 8.16 12.68
CA SER A 273 -0.70 8.47 13.65
C SER A 273 0.64 8.75 12.97
N LEU A 274 1.06 7.91 12.04
CA LEU A 274 2.29 8.08 11.26
C LEU A 274 2.26 9.35 10.40
N VAL A 275 1.14 9.59 9.72
CA VAL A 275 0.94 10.79 8.90
C VAL A 275 1.03 12.07 9.74
N TYR A 276 0.36 12.11 10.89
CA TYR A 276 0.44 13.28 11.78
C TYR A 276 1.82 13.47 12.38
N ARG A 277 2.53 12.39 12.67
CA ARG A 277 3.94 12.45 13.11
C ARG A 277 4.83 13.05 12.01
N GLU A 278 4.63 12.63 10.76
CA GLU A 278 5.33 13.20 9.60
C GLU A 278 5.04 14.69 9.39
N MET A 279 3.83 15.13 9.75
CA MET A 279 3.42 16.55 9.69
C MET A 279 3.89 17.38 10.90
N GLY A 280 4.52 16.76 11.91
CA GLY A 280 4.94 17.42 13.16
C GLY A 280 3.78 17.69 14.15
N TRP A 281 2.61 17.08 13.94
CA TRP A 281 1.43 17.26 14.80
C TRP A 281 1.36 16.15 15.85
N HIS A 282 2.28 16.17 16.79
CA HIS A 282 2.56 15.08 17.73
C HIS A 282 1.39 14.70 18.61
N GLU A 283 0.67 15.68 19.16
CA GLU A 283 -0.53 15.42 19.98
C GLU A 283 -1.62 14.67 19.18
N ARG A 284 -1.79 15.07 17.91
CA ARG A 284 -2.75 14.40 17.03
C ARG A 284 -2.30 12.99 16.69
N ALA A 285 -1.02 12.80 16.46
CA ALA A 285 -0.41 11.48 16.23
C ALA A 285 -0.64 10.56 17.44
N ASP A 286 -0.40 11.05 18.66
CA ASP A 286 -0.61 10.29 19.90
C ASP A 286 -2.08 9.96 20.11
N HIS A 287 -3.00 10.87 19.81
CA HIS A 287 -4.44 10.61 19.84
C HIS A 287 -4.83 9.39 18.96
N PHE A 288 -4.33 9.30 17.73
CA PHE A 288 -4.63 8.18 16.85
C PHE A 288 -3.94 6.89 17.29
N LEU A 289 -2.76 6.99 17.87
CA LEU A 289 -2.07 5.84 18.45
C LEU A 289 -2.87 5.28 19.66
N ASP A 290 -3.38 6.13 20.54
CA ASP A 290 -4.23 5.72 21.67
C ASP A 290 -5.55 5.10 21.18
N ARG A 291 -6.13 5.61 20.09
CA ARG A 291 -7.29 4.98 19.45
C ARG A 291 -6.97 3.59 18.92
N THR A 292 -5.77 3.38 18.35
CA THR A 292 -5.32 2.07 17.88
C THR A 292 -5.26 1.05 19.02
N TYR A 293 -4.83 1.45 20.22
CA TYR A 293 -4.88 0.56 21.39
C TYR A 293 -6.30 0.13 21.76
N ARG A 294 -7.27 1.06 21.65
CA ARG A 294 -8.65 0.81 22.07
C ARG A 294 -9.43 -0.10 21.12
N VAL A 295 -8.96 -0.27 19.88
CA VAL A 295 -9.61 -1.12 18.87
C VAL A 295 -8.97 -2.50 18.75
N GLN A 296 -8.04 -2.84 19.62
CA GLN A 296 -7.56 -4.21 19.77
C GLN A 296 -8.69 -5.07 20.35
N ASN A 297 -8.74 -6.34 19.93
CA ASN A 297 -9.65 -7.31 20.50
C ASN A 297 -9.16 -7.75 21.90
N GLU A 298 -9.94 -8.61 22.57
CA GLU A 298 -9.62 -9.10 23.92
C GLU A 298 -8.27 -9.83 24.04
N LEU A 299 -7.74 -10.32 22.90
CA LEU A 299 -6.42 -10.96 22.83
C LEU A 299 -5.28 -9.99 22.50
N GLY A 300 -5.55 -8.68 22.45
CA GLY A 300 -4.58 -7.65 22.08
C GLY A 300 -4.22 -7.64 20.58
N SER A 301 -5.01 -8.30 19.73
CA SER A 301 -4.79 -8.33 18.28
C SER A 301 -5.55 -7.20 17.58
N LEU A 302 -4.99 -6.70 16.49
CA LEU A 302 -5.65 -5.74 15.61
C LEU A 302 -6.42 -6.49 14.53
N PRO A 303 -7.76 -6.47 14.53
CA PRO A 303 -8.56 -6.98 13.42
C PRO A 303 -8.25 -6.25 12.12
N GLU A 304 -8.53 -6.85 10.98
CA GLU A 304 -8.53 -6.14 9.70
C GLU A 304 -9.53 -4.98 9.75
N LEU A 305 -10.76 -5.28 10.13
CA LEU A 305 -11.85 -4.30 10.18
C LEU A 305 -12.90 -4.69 11.22
N TYR A 306 -13.71 -3.72 11.58
CA TYR A 306 -14.99 -3.90 12.27
C TYR A 306 -16.14 -3.66 11.31
N TYR A 307 -17.22 -4.45 11.43
CA TYR A 307 -18.47 -4.14 10.74
C TYR A 307 -19.09 -2.86 11.28
N ALA A 308 -19.63 -2.05 10.40
CA ALA A 308 -20.16 -0.73 10.72
C ALA A 308 -21.06 -0.75 11.96
N LYS A 309 -20.80 0.15 12.93
CA LYS A 309 -21.60 0.36 14.13
C LYS A 309 -21.75 -0.89 15.03
N THR A 310 -20.86 -1.87 14.91
CA THR A 310 -20.87 -3.08 15.73
C THR A 310 -19.55 -3.30 16.46
N ASN A 311 -19.50 -4.27 17.37
CA ASN A 311 -18.27 -4.78 17.98
C ASN A 311 -17.74 -6.04 17.26
N GLU A 312 -18.42 -6.44 16.17
CA GLU A 312 -18.02 -7.60 15.40
C GLU A 312 -16.91 -7.25 14.44
N PHE A 313 -15.91 -8.11 14.33
CA PHE A 313 -14.80 -7.98 13.39
C PHE A 313 -14.73 -9.23 12.49
N ASN A 314 -14.07 -9.10 11.37
CA ASN A 314 -13.94 -10.20 10.43
C ASN A 314 -12.86 -11.21 10.87
N PRO A 315 -12.84 -12.44 10.28
CA PRO A 315 -11.88 -13.48 10.65
C PRO A 315 -10.43 -13.19 10.26
N ASN A 316 -10.17 -12.15 9.44
CA ASN A 316 -8.82 -11.74 9.02
C ASN A 316 -8.11 -11.00 10.18
N THR A 317 -7.89 -11.70 11.28
CA THR A 317 -7.35 -11.16 12.53
C THR A 317 -6.21 -12.04 13.05
N PRO A 318 -5.02 -11.47 13.33
CA PRO A 318 -4.63 -10.10 13.04
C PRO A 318 -4.40 -9.84 11.56
N LEU A 319 -4.54 -8.59 11.11
CA LEU A 319 -4.05 -8.16 9.81
C LEU A 319 -2.58 -7.71 9.94
N GLY A 320 -1.70 -8.28 9.12
CA GLY A 320 -0.26 -7.97 9.16
C GLY A 320 0.06 -6.51 8.92
N TRP A 321 -0.62 -5.89 7.95
CA TRP A 321 -0.47 -4.46 7.66
C TRP A 321 -0.86 -3.57 8.87
N SER A 322 -1.98 -3.87 9.55
CA SER A 322 -2.38 -3.16 10.77
C SER A 322 -1.31 -3.24 11.86
N VAL A 323 -0.76 -4.44 12.08
CA VAL A 323 0.27 -4.69 13.10
C VAL A 323 1.57 -3.94 12.75
N ALA A 324 2.01 -4.00 11.50
CA ALA A 324 3.23 -3.30 11.05
C ALA A 324 3.11 -1.79 11.22
N MET A 325 1.99 -1.20 10.80
CA MET A 325 1.71 0.23 10.99
C MET A 325 1.69 0.63 12.48
N PHE A 326 1.11 -0.21 13.32
CA PHE A 326 1.06 0.04 14.76
C PHE A 326 2.46 0.01 15.39
N ILE A 327 3.30 -0.98 15.05
CA ILE A 327 4.70 -1.04 15.51
C ILE A 327 5.46 0.22 15.11
N MET A 328 5.34 0.64 13.85
CA MET A 328 6.01 1.85 13.36
C MET A 328 5.52 3.13 14.06
N ALA A 329 4.22 3.23 14.36
CA ALA A 329 3.67 4.37 15.09
C ALA A 329 4.18 4.44 16.53
N LEU A 330 4.33 3.28 17.20
CA LEU A 330 4.94 3.17 18.54
C LEU A 330 6.40 3.60 18.54
N GLU A 331 7.19 3.11 17.58
CA GLU A 331 8.60 3.46 17.45
C GLU A 331 8.79 4.95 17.13
N ALA A 332 7.94 5.51 16.28
CA ALA A 332 7.96 6.93 15.95
C ALA A 332 7.64 7.81 17.17
N LYS A 333 6.77 7.35 18.09
CA LYS A 333 6.52 8.01 19.38
C LYS A 333 7.76 7.95 20.28
N GLY A 334 8.38 6.78 20.42
CA GLY A 334 9.56 6.59 21.28
C GLY A 334 10.78 7.42 20.87
N ARG A 335 10.96 7.69 19.59
CA ARG A 335 12.07 8.52 19.07
C ARG A 335 11.94 10.02 19.41
N HIS A 336 10.77 10.47 19.83
CA HIS A 336 10.53 11.88 20.18
C HIS A 336 10.60 12.15 21.69
N VAL A 337 10.59 11.13 22.51
CA VAL A 337 10.63 11.25 24.00
C VAL A 337 12.08 11.14 24.51
N GLY A 338 13.04 10.84 23.65
CA GLY A 338 14.48 10.82 23.95
C GLY A 338 15.23 11.97 23.32
#